data_18840dd831a25540b323e3f1285f0015
#
_entry.id   18840dd831a25540b323e3f1285f0015
#
_cell.length_a   1.000
_cell.length_b   1.000
_cell.length_c   1.000
_cell.angle_alpha   90.00
_cell.angle_beta   90.00
_cell.angle_gamma   90.00
#
_symmetry.space_group_name_H-M   'P 1'
#
loop_
_entity.id
_entity.type
_entity.pdbx_description
1 polymer ?
#
loop_
_entity_poly.entity_id
_entity_poly.type
_entity_poly.pdbx_seq_one_letter_code
_entity_poly.pdbx_strand_id
1 'polypeptide(L)'
;MGSEILKDEEGKEHYIFDQSELYNDDKMGDKIEDFEILQIRGDSKIQLKIIQSYLNQKIYSMKSISIKGKKDFGPKALEALENQIKEYQNLDYFFILKMYKYFKDEKFINIIIEHTNNGSLKDFIKLHSSLDDGYIKECSLLNMYLQCIKALNFLHSKNIIHKSISPKHLLMTNEKLIKLELCPKIDQIEIYNPPEKDYSEKGDIYSLGCVFYQMCFLVEQDKFQEESKKFEQFEKADTAYSKEFLDIIKSMVEKDPNKRPSSEELFIKIRDLYDKEIIRNTSITSLITCLYSINNLAREFLQNKSKFSNKNETPISFSFFNCLINIEDSDKNKWNESIKNFRRYLGTKNPKLDGDKEVDPFFLMVFIVENMHKELNQKHTVDFDINQGYLIKRKEDKTNKQDMVINFFRYFKEHFNSIISKTFFGIMKNKNICKECGLKTYSFNCFCFLYFDIDKLVPNEEKNTLKLQDFFNGLKEGKFTTNFKNKFFCKGCSKLTEHNLEKGIYYTPKSLIICFISKNNYNYEIDYPDNVNLENEREYSLSPKNFKLKGFINKIDENKNEKYISYFKSPINEEIFCCEKEIKEEDGWVKKKGKTVMLFYEEV
;
A
#
# COMPACT_ATOMS: atom_id res chain seq x y z
N MET A 1 -18.18 -22.08 -3.87
CA MET A 1 -19.50 -22.53 -3.39
C MET A 1 -19.28 -23.50 -2.24
N GLY A 2 -19.71 -23.15 -1.04
CA GLY A 2 -19.62 -23.96 0.16
C GLY A 2 -19.65 -23.10 1.42
N SER A 3 -20.78 -22.45 1.73
CA SER A 3 -21.05 -21.92 3.05
C SER A 3 -21.18 -23.10 4.01
N GLU A 4 -20.26 -23.24 4.97
CA GLU A 4 -20.47 -24.16 6.09
C GLU A 4 -21.47 -23.51 7.06
N ILE A 5 -22.62 -24.15 7.23
CA ILE A 5 -23.63 -23.78 8.21
C ILE A 5 -23.18 -24.36 9.56
N LEU A 6 -22.86 -23.48 10.52
CA LEU A 6 -22.68 -23.87 11.91
C LEU A 6 -24.00 -23.63 12.67
N LYS A 7 -24.46 -24.61 13.43
CA LYS A 7 -25.58 -24.45 14.33
C LYS A 7 -25.05 -24.16 15.75
N ASP A 8 -25.59 -23.14 16.42
CA ASP A 8 -25.30 -22.88 17.82
C ASP A 8 -26.05 -23.85 18.74
N GLU A 9 -25.86 -23.68 20.04
CA GLU A 9 -26.50 -24.53 21.06
C GLU A 9 -28.04 -24.44 21.07
N GLU A 10 -28.62 -23.41 20.42
CA GLU A 10 -30.06 -23.22 20.25
C GLU A 10 -30.57 -23.72 18.89
N GLY A 11 -29.71 -24.33 18.07
CA GLY A 11 -30.05 -24.84 16.74
C GLY A 11 -30.19 -23.78 15.64
N LYS A 12 -29.79 -22.54 15.92
CA LYS A 12 -29.77 -21.46 14.92
C LYS A 12 -28.57 -21.62 13.98
N GLU A 13 -28.85 -21.56 12.72
CA GLU A 13 -27.84 -21.62 11.67
C GLU A 13 -27.06 -20.31 11.59
N HIS A 14 -25.75 -20.35 11.91
CA HIS A 14 -24.83 -19.27 11.70
C HIS A 14 -24.05 -19.53 10.41
N TYR A 15 -24.22 -18.66 9.44
CA TYR A 15 -23.39 -18.65 8.24
C TYR A 15 -22.02 -18.06 8.61
N ILE A 16 -20.95 -18.83 8.43
CA ILE A 16 -19.61 -18.26 8.38
C ILE A 16 -19.50 -17.60 7.01
N PHE A 17 -19.83 -16.32 6.96
CA PHE A 17 -19.52 -15.51 5.81
C PHE A 17 -18.00 -15.41 5.68
N ASP A 18 -17.49 -15.76 4.53
CA ASP A 18 -16.18 -15.32 4.09
C ASP A 18 -16.19 -13.78 4.17
N GLN A 19 -15.29 -13.18 4.95
CA GLN A 19 -15.24 -11.71 5.09
C GLN A 19 -15.03 -11.01 3.74
N SER A 20 -14.47 -11.69 2.74
CA SER A 20 -14.37 -11.19 1.37
C SER A 20 -15.72 -11.03 0.69
N GLU A 21 -16.74 -11.83 1.05
CA GLU A 21 -18.12 -11.67 0.54
C GLU A 21 -18.87 -10.52 1.20
N LEU A 22 -18.57 -10.18 2.47
CA LEU A 22 -19.19 -9.06 3.19
C LEU A 22 -18.84 -7.69 2.60
N TYR A 23 -17.68 -7.58 1.91
CA TYR A 23 -17.20 -6.32 1.35
C TYR A 23 -17.30 -6.25 -0.19
N ASN A 24 -18.06 -7.16 -0.81
CA ASN A 24 -18.26 -7.13 -2.25
C ASN A 24 -19.14 -5.92 -2.64
N ASP A 25 -18.58 -5.00 -3.41
CA ASP A 25 -19.28 -3.80 -3.89
C ASP A 25 -20.48 -4.14 -4.82
N ASP A 26 -20.51 -5.32 -5.44
CA ASP A 26 -21.65 -5.78 -6.27
C ASP A 26 -22.92 -6.03 -5.44
N LYS A 27 -22.76 -6.25 -4.12
CA LYS A 27 -23.87 -6.47 -3.17
C LYS A 27 -24.27 -5.20 -2.40
N MET A 28 -23.98 -4.00 -2.89
CA MET A 28 -24.22 -2.77 -2.12
C MET A 28 -25.68 -2.33 -1.99
N GLY A 29 -26.57 -2.76 -2.88
CA GLY A 29 -27.96 -2.30 -2.94
C GLY A 29 -28.24 -1.36 -4.12
N ASP A 30 -29.52 -1.24 -4.50
CA ASP A 30 -29.98 -0.53 -5.71
C ASP A 30 -31.07 0.53 -5.42
N LYS A 31 -31.54 0.64 -4.19
CA LYS A 31 -32.60 1.56 -3.76
C LYS A 31 -32.18 2.27 -2.48
N ILE A 32 -32.81 3.42 -2.20
CA ILE A 32 -32.50 4.21 -1.00
C ILE A 32 -32.76 3.43 0.29
N GLU A 33 -33.72 2.53 0.29
CA GLU A 33 -34.10 1.68 1.42
C GLU A 33 -33.04 0.62 1.77
N ASP A 34 -32.12 0.33 0.86
CA ASP A 34 -31.02 -0.60 1.08
C ASP A 34 -29.88 0.01 1.93
N PHE A 35 -30.02 1.29 2.30
CA PHE A 35 -28.98 2.04 3.00
C PHE A 35 -29.48 2.73 4.26
N GLU A 36 -28.69 2.68 5.30
CA GLU A 36 -28.81 3.56 6.46
C GLU A 36 -28.13 4.90 6.13
N ILE A 37 -28.85 6.01 6.38
CA ILE A 37 -28.29 7.35 6.20
C ILE A 37 -27.67 7.80 7.52
N LEU A 38 -26.33 7.86 7.58
CA LEU A 38 -25.59 8.23 8.78
C LEU A 38 -25.48 9.76 8.92
N GLN A 39 -25.35 10.49 7.81
CA GLN A 39 -25.20 11.94 7.82
C GLN A 39 -25.69 12.54 6.49
N ILE A 40 -26.23 13.77 6.58
CA ILE A 40 -26.63 14.56 5.39
C ILE A 40 -25.96 15.94 5.49
N ARG A 41 -25.36 16.38 4.37
CA ARG A 41 -24.79 17.72 4.18
C ARG A 41 -25.24 18.28 2.85
N GLY A 42 -25.17 19.59 2.66
CA GLY A 42 -25.52 20.26 1.39
C GLY A 42 -26.86 21.00 1.46
N ASP A 43 -27.34 21.43 0.30
CA ASP A 43 -28.54 22.25 0.16
C ASP A 43 -29.69 21.49 -0.54
N SER A 44 -30.75 22.21 -0.91
CA SER A 44 -31.89 21.61 -1.63
C SER A 44 -31.58 21.16 -3.06
N LYS A 45 -30.45 21.58 -3.63
CA LYS A 45 -30.05 21.27 -5.00
C LYS A 45 -29.18 20.03 -5.06
N ILE A 46 -28.17 19.94 -4.17
CA ILE A 46 -27.21 18.84 -4.11
C ILE A 46 -27.01 18.48 -2.63
N GLN A 47 -27.33 17.24 -2.29
CA GLN A 47 -27.09 16.68 -0.96
C GLN A 47 -25.97 15.64 -1.06
N LEU A 48 -25.01 15.72 -0.15
CA LEU A 48 -24.03 14.67 0.11
C LEU A 48 -24.47 13.93 1.37
N LYS A 49 -24.70 12.64 1.23
CA LYS A 49 -25.10 11.75 2.33
C LYS A 49 -23.98 10.75 2.57
N ILE A 50 -23.66 10.50 3.83
CA ILE A 50 -22.85 9.35 4.23
C ILE A 50 -23.84 8.24 4.52
N ILE A 51 -23.67 7.09 3.84
CA ILE A 51 -24.61 5.97 3.90
C ILE A 51 -23.86 4.67 4.21
N GLN A 52 -24.53 3.77 4.92
CA GLN A 52 -24.05 2.40 5.14
C GLN A 52 -25.02 1.42 4.48
N SER A 53 -24.50 0.51 3.68
CA SER A 53 -25.31 -0.51 3.04
C SER A 53 -25.72 -1.58 4.05
N TYR A 54 -27.01 -1.91 4.10
CA TYR A 54 -27.52 -3.04 4.89
C TYR A 54 -27.04 -4.39 4.36
N LEU A 55 -26.73 -4.47 3.05
CA LEU A 55 -26.38 -5.73 2.39
C LEU A 55 -24.92 -6.14 2.56
N ASN A 56 -23.99 -5.18 2.51
CA ASN A 56 -22.54 -5.47 2.64
C ASN A 56 -21.86 -4.73 3.79
N GLN A 57 -22.61 -3.96 4.60
CA GLN A 57 -22.14 -3.22 5.79
C GLN A 57 -21.06 -2.15 5.52
N LYS A 58 -20.75 -1.87 4.24
CA LYS A 58 -19.74 -0.90 3.86
C LYS A 58 -20.30 0.51 3.83
N ILE A 59 -19.44 1.48 4.16
CA ILE A 59 -19.79 2.90 4.15
C ILE A 59 -19.46 3.48 2.77
N TYR A 60 -20.41 4.25 2.22
CA TYR A 60 -20.30 4.96 0.96
C TYR A 60 -20.68 6.42 1.13
N SER A 61 -20.34 7.24 0.15
CA SER A 61 -20.93 8.57 -0.01
C SER A 61 -22.00 8.53 -1.11
N MET A 62 -23.10 9.19 -0.90
CA MET A 62 -24.16 9.30 -1.91
C MET A 62 -24.44 10.77 -2.23
N LYS A 63 -24.24 11.14 -3.48
CA LYS A 63 -24.54 12.48 -4.01
C LYS A 63 -25.94 12.45 -4.62
N SER A 64 -26.87 13.15 -3.98
CA SER A 64 -28.28 13.25 -4.41
C SER A 64 -28.50 14.59 -5.09
N ILE A 65 -28.76 14.57 -6.41
CA ILE A 65 -28.97 15.74 -7.27
C ILE A 65 -30.48 15.91 -7.49
N SER A 66 -31.04 17.06 -7.08
CA SER A 66 -32.46 17.33 -7.22
C SER A 66 -32.87 17.53 -8.69
N ILE A 67 -33.89 16.79 -9.13
CA ILE A 67 -34.43 16.84 -10.49
C ILE A 67 -35.81 17.54 -10.54
N LYS A 68 -36.40 17.88 -9.38
CA LYS A 68 -37.71 18.57 -9.32
C LYS A 68 -37.57 20.08 -9.47
N GLY A 69 -38.42 20.67 -10.28
CA GLY A 69 -38.72 22.10 -10.27
C GLY A 69 -37.79 23.02 -11.04
N LYS A 70 -36.87 22.49 -11.85
CA LYS A 70 -35.96 23.33 -12.65
C LYS A 70 -36.31 23.29 -14.13
N LYS A 71 -36.52 24.47 -14.75
CA LYS A 71 -36.60 24.65 -16.20
C LYS A 71 -35.36 24.08 -16.93
N ASP A 72 -34.26 23.90 -16.21
CA ASP A 72 -32.96 23.45 -16.75
C ASP A 72 -32.83 21.93 -16.88
N PHE A 73 -33.73 21.13 -16.28
CA PHE A 73 -33.74 19.67 -16.37
C PHE A 73 -34.86 19.14 -17.29
N GLY A 74 -34.87 19.60 -18.53
CA GLY A 74 -35.68 18.96 -19.55
C GLY A 74 -35.23 17.51 -19.84
N PRO A 75 -36.08 16.68 -20.50
CA PRO A 75 -35.75 15.26 -20.74
C PRO A 75 -34.39 15.04 -21.39
N LYS A 76 -34.01 15.90 -22.34
CA LYS A 76 -32.69 15.83 -23.01
C LYS A 76 -31.50 16.11 -22.06
N ALA A 77 -31.64 17.05 -21.12
CA ALA A 77 -30.60 17.36 -20.16
C ALA A 77 -30.42 16.23 -19.14
N LEU A 78 -31.51 15.59 -18.75
CA LEU A 78 -31.52 14.42 -17.88
C LEU A 78 -30.85 13.21 -18.54
N GLU A 79 -31.19 12.93 -19.79
CA GLU A 79 -30.58 11.86 -20.59
C GLU A 79 -29.04 12.11 -20.75
N ALA A 80 -28.63 13.35 -21.02
CA ALA A 80 -27.23 13.70 -21.15
C ALA A 80 -26.48 13.49 -19.81
N LEU A 81 -27.11 13.81 -18.68
CA LEU A 81 -26.57 13.58 -17.35
C LEU A 81 -26.41 12.08 -17.05
N GLU A 82 -27.43 11.28 -17.34
CA GLU A 82 -27.38 9.83 -17.15
C GLU A 82 -26.31 9.18 -18.01
N ASN A 83 -26.14 9.62 -19.27
CA ASN A 83 -25.08 9.12 -20.15
C ASN A 83 -23.69 9.48 -19.62
N GLN A 84 -23.50 10.69 -19.10
CA GLN A 84 -22.25 11.10 -18.47
C GLN A 84 -21.94 10.27 -17.20
N ILE A 85 -22.95 9.99 -16.37
CA ILE A 85 -22.80 9.14 -15.19
C ILE A 85 -22.37 7.72 -15.60
N LYS A 86 -22.97 7.14 -16.63
CA LYS A 86 -22.61 5.81 -17.15
C LYS A 86 -21.17 5.77 -17.68
N GLU A 87 -20.73 6.83 -18.37
CA GLU A 87 -19.36 6.96 -18.83
C GLU A 87 -18.38 6.95 -17.63
N TYR A 88 -18.69 7.73 -16.60
CA TYR A 88 -17.87 7.84 -15.39
C TYR A 88 -17.82 6.56 -14.55
N GLN A 89 -18.88 5.77 -14.53
CA GLN A 89 -18.91 4.46 -13.85
C GLN A 89 -17.90 3.46 -14.42
N ASN A 90 -17.59 3.57 -15.72
CA ASN A 90 -16.64 2.69 -16.40
C ASN A 90 -15.17 3.09 -16.18
N LEU A 91 -14.92 4.21 -15.49
CA LEU A 91 -13.57 4.68 -15.19
C LEU A 91 -13.10 4.03 -13.89
N ASP A 92 -12.09 3.19 -13.98
CA ASP A 92 -11.40 2.61 -12.82
C ASP A 92 -9.94 3.05 -12.83
N TYR A 93 -9.65 4.05 -12.00
CA TYR A 93 -8.29 4.56 -11.82
C TYR A 93 -8.10 5.04 -10.39
N PHE A 94 -6.98 4.65 -9.79
CA PHE A 94 -6.71 4.84 -8.36
C PHE A 94 -6.90 6.28 -7.86
N PHE A 95 -6.51 7.29 -8.65
CA PHE A 95 -6.63 8.72 -8.29
C PHE A 95 -7.95 9.37 -8.75
N ILE A 96 -8.86 8.60 -9.32
CA ILE A 96 -10.24 9.01 -9.57
C ILE A 96 -11.12 8.44 -8.47
N LEU A 97 -12.02 9.25 -7.95
CA LEU A 97 -13.01 8.79 -6.97
C LEU A 97 -13.96 7.80 -7.64
N LYS A 98 -14.00 6.56 -7.16
CA LYS A 98 -14.79 5.50 -7.80
C LYS A 98 -16.27 5.80 -7.70
N MET A 99 -16.96 5.73 -8.84
CA MET A 99 -18.40 5.82 -8.95
C MET A 99 -18.94 4.40 -9.11
N TYR A 100 -19.70 3.91 -8.12
CA TYR A 100 -20.19 2.53 -8.11
C TYR A 100 -21.47 2.35 -8.89
N LYS A 101 -22.53 3.03 -8.45
CA LYS A 101 -23.87 2.91 -9.02
C LYS A 101 -24.61 4.24 -8.98
N TYR A 102 -25.67 4.33 -9.75
CA TYR A 102 -26.67 5.38 -9.58
C TYR A 102 -28.07 4.79 -9.67
N PHE A 103 -29.01 5.43 -9.01
CA PHE A 103 -30.43 5.15 -9.12
C PHE A 103 -31.23 6.44 -9.02
N LYS A 104 -32.46 6.41 -9.54
CA LYS A 104 -33.32 7.56 -9.62
C LYS A 104 -34.59 7.31 -8.82
N ASP A 105 -34.96 8.28 -8.01
CA ASP A 105 -36.25 8.37 -7.38
C ASP A 105 -37.06 9.55 -7.95
N GLU A 106 -38.24 9.83 -7.39
CA GLU A 106 -39.10 10.91 -7.88
C GLU A 106 -38.50 12.32 -7.73
N LYS A 107 -37.52 12.53 -6.89
CA LYS A 107 -36.96 13.82 -6.51
C LYS A 107 -35.49 13.98 -6.89
N PHE A 108 -34.74 12.88 -6.88
CA PHE A 108 -33.29 12.92 -6.98
C PHE A 108 -32.75 11.86 -7.95
N ILE A 109 -31.61 12.20 -8.55
CA ILE A 109 -30.64 11.20 -9.05
C ILE A 109 -29.65 11.01 -7.90
N ASN A 110 -29.52 9.77 -7.43
CA ASN A 110 -28.65 9.37 -6.33
C ASN A 110 -27.46 8.62 -6.92
N ILE A 111 -26.25 9.15 -6.73
CA ILE A 111 -25.00 8.59 -7.25
C ILE A 111 -24.20 8.09 -6.06
N ILE A 112 -23.90 6.78 -6.02
CA ILE A 112 -23.07 6.16 -4.98
C ILE A 112 -21.61 6.23 -5.41
N ILE A 113 -20.80 6.85 -4.57
CA ILE A 113 -19.37 7.06 -4.78
C ILE A 113 -18.57 6.54 -3.59
N GLU A 114 -17.28 6.33 -3.81
CA GLU A 114 -16.33 5.99 -2.77
C GLU A 114 -16.37 7.00 -1.62
N HIS A 115 -16.34 6.51 -0.37
CA HIS A 115 -16.33 7.38 0.80
C HIS A 115 -14.90 7.80 1.16
N THR A 116 -14.71 9.10 1.39
CA THR A 116 -13.45 9.70 1.84
C THR A 116 -13.67 10.42 3.19
N ASN A 117 -12.79 10.16 4.16
CA ASN A 117 -13.02 10.60 5.55
C ASN A 117 -12.32 11.92 5.92
N ASN A 118 -11.38 12.40 5.09
CA ASN A 118 -10.55 13.58 5.43
C ASN A 118 -10.96 14.87 4.70
N GLY A 119 -12.19 14.91 4.16
CA GLY A 119 -12.70 16.10 3.50
C GLY A 119 -12.04 16.38 2.14
N SER A 120 -12.03 17.64 1.75
CA SER A 120 -11.52 18.13 0.47
C SER A 120 -10.27 19.00 0.63
N LEU A 121 -9.58 19.30 -0.49
CA LEU A 121 -8.50 20.29 -0.47
C LEU A 121 -8.96 21.69 -0.04
N LYS A 122 -10.25 22.01 -0.20
CA LYS A 122 -10.83 23.25 0.36
C LYS A 122 -10.72 23.26 1.89
N ASP A 123 -11.08 22.13 2.53
CA ASP A 123 -11.01 21.98 3.98
C ASP A 123 -9.55 21.98 4.46
N PHE A 124 -8.68 21.33 3.69
CA PHE A 124 -7.23 21.32 3.94
C PHE A 124 -6.63 22.73 3.90
N ILE A 125 -6.90 23.52 2.85
CA ILE A 125 -6.41 24.90 2.72
C ILE A 125 -6.91 25.74 3.89
N LYS A 126 -8.20 25.66 4.23
CA LYS A 126 -8.80 26.39 5.35
C LYS A 126 -8.16 26.03 6.69
N LEU A 127 -7.87 24.75 6.93
CA LEU A 127 -7.22 24.31 8.15
C LEU A 127 -5.79 24.86 8.27
N HIS A 128 -5.00 24.78 7.19
CA HIS A 128 -3.60 25.21 7.21
C HIS A 128 -3.44 26.72 7.14
N SER A 129 -4.37 27.47 6.54
CA SER A 129 -4.35 28.93 6.54
C SER A 129 -4.59 29.55 7.93
N SER A 130 -5.18 28.77 8.86
CA SER A 130 -5.43 29.19 10.25
C SER A 130 -4.28 28.85 11.22
N LEU A 131 -3.21 28.19 10.77
CA LEU A 131 -2.06 27.83 11.60
C LEU A 131 -0.97 28.92 11.49
N ASP A 132 -0.35 29.26 12.61
CA ASP A 132 0.68 30.32 12.67
C ASP A 132 1.94 29.99 11.81
N ASP A 133 2.25 28.72 11.63
CA ASP A 133 3.34 28.22 10.75
C ASP A 133 2.82 27.81 9.37
N GLY A 134 1.94 28.57 8.74
CA GLY A 134 1.23 28.28 7.50
C GLY A 134 2.08 28.01 6.26
N TYR A 135 3.01 27.05 6.35
CA TYR A 135 3.91 26.63 5.28
C TYR A 135 3.82 25.11 5.08
N ILE A 136 3.66 24.70 3.82
CA ILE A 136 3.70 23.29 3.42
C ILE A 136 5.01 23.04 2.70
N LYS A 137 5.78 22.02 3.10
CA LYS A 137 7.04 21.66 2.43
C LYS A 137 6.85 21.41 0.94
N GLU A 138 7.76 21.91 0.10
CA GLU A 138 7.70 21.78 -1.36
C GLU A 138 7.55 20.32 -1.81
N CYS A 139 8.32 19.39 -1.23
CA CYS A 139 8.20 17.97 -1.57
C CYS A 139 6.81 17.39 -1.28
N SER A 140 6.15 17.84 -0.20
CA SER A 140 4.77 17.40 0.11
C SER A 140 3.76 17.97 -0.89
N LEU A 141 3.92 19.23 -1.31
CA LEU A 141 3.11 19.82 -2.38
C LEU A 141 3.33 19.11 -3.71
N LEU A 142 4.59 18.85 -4.08
CA LEU A 142 4.93 18.11 -5.30
C LEU A 142 4.25 16.73 -5.33
N ASN A 143 4.25 16.00 -4.20
CA ASN A 143 3.54 14.73 -4.11
C ASN A 143 2.03 14.89 -4.32
N MET A 144 1.41 15.89 -3.68
CA MET A 144 -0.02 16.17 -3.84
C MET A 144 -0.35 16.56 -5.29
N TYR A 145 0.50 17.38 -5.92
CA TYR A 145 0.36 17.79 -7.32
C TYR A 145 0.50 16.62 -8.28
N LEU A 146 1.45 15.71 -8.05
CA LEU A 146 1.58 14.49 -8.84
C LEU A 146 0.33 13.64 -8.83
N GLN A 147 -0.34 13.51 -7.69
CA GLN A 147 -1.58 12.73 -7.58
C GLN A 147 -2.70 13.38 -8.40
N CYS A 148 -2.85 14.71 -8.31
CA CYS A 148 -3.83 15.47 -9.10
C CYS A 148 -3.55 15.36 -10.60
N ILE A 149 -2.28 15.53 -11.01
CA ILE A 149 -1.88 15.43 -12.41
C ILE A 149 -2.05 14.03 -12.98
N LYS A 150 -1.77 12.98 -12.19
CA LYS A 150 -2.04 11.59 -12.60
C LYS A 150 -3.51 11.37 -12.90
N ALA A 151 -4.42 11.88 -12.04
CA ALA A 151 -5.85 11.81 -12.27
C ALA A 151 -6.25 12.53 -13.58
N LEU A 152 -5.74 13.76 -13.76
CA LEU A 152 -6.07 14.55 -14.94
C LEU A 152 -5.49 13.97 -16.22
N ASN A 153 -4.24 13.50 -16.20
CA ASN A 153 -3.60 12.85 -17.36
C ASN A 153 -4.34 11.58 -17.79
N PHE A 154 -4.85 10.80 -16.82
CA PHE A 154 -5.71 9.65 -17.11
C PHE A 154 -7.00 10.07 -17.84
N LEU A 155 -7.69 11.11 -17.39
CA LEU A 155 -8.91 11.60 -18.06
C LEU A 155 -8.61 12.09 -19.48
N HIS A 156 -7.58 12.94 -19.64
CA HIS A 156 -7.19 13.47 -20.94
C HIS A 156 -6.75 12.36 -21.90
N SER A 157 -6.07 11.30 -21.43
CA SER A 157 -5.74 10.13 -22.26
C SER A 157 -6.97 9.35 -22.77
N LYS A 158 -8.13 9.55 -22.12
CA LYS A 158 -9.45 9.03 -22.56
C LYS A 158 -10.30 10.03 -23.31
N ASN A 159 -9.72 11.21 -23.67
CA ASN A 159 -10.42 12.34 -24.28
C ASN A 159 -11.58 12.89 -23.42
N ILE A 160 -11.48 12.74 -22.08
CA ILE A 160 -12.45 13.27 -21.13
C ILE A 160 -11.92 14.57 -20.53
N ILE A 161 -12.70 15.65 -20.70
CA ILE A 161 -12.42 16.96 -20.12
C ILE A 161 -13.30 17.11 -18.87
N HIS A 162 -12.68 17.40 -17.72
CA HIS A 162 -13.35 17.45 -16.42
C HIS A 162 -14.31 18.65 -16.26
N LYS A 163 -13.89 19.83 -16.70
CA LYS A 163 -14.65 21.12 -16.72
C LYS A 163 -15.09 21.70 -15.37
N SER A 164 -14.69 21.12 -14.26
CA SER A 164 -15.12 21.57 -12.92
C SER A 164 -14.04 21.32 -11.84
N ILE A 165 -12.75 21.47 -12.20
CA ILE A 165 -11.67 21.29 -11.22
C ILE A 165 -11.67 22.45 -10.23
N SER A 166 -11.73 22.11 -8.93
CA SER A 166 -11.66 23.06 -7.82
C SER A 166 -11.19 22.34 -6.55
N PRO A 167 -10.75 23.04 -5.50
CA PRO A 167 -10.35 22.40 -4.25
C PRO A 167 -11.45 21.54 -3.60
N LYS A 168 -12.73 21.83 -3.89
CA LYS A 168 -13.89 21.06 -3.41
C LYS A 168 -13.97 19.67 -4.02
N HIS A 169 -13.54 19.49 -5.28
CA HIS A 169 -13.62 18.24 -6.03
C HIS A 169 -12.34 17.39 -5.95
N LEU A 170 -11.37 17.80 -5.15
CA LEU A 170 -10.16 17.05 -4.84
C LEU A 170 -10.27 16.57 -3.39
N LEU A 171 -10.62 15.29 -3.23
CA LEU A 171 -10.96 14.71 -1.93
C LEU A 171 -9.77 13.96 -1.33
N MET A 172 -9.64 14.01 0.00
CA MET A 172 -8.54 13.39 0.72
C MET A 172 -8.99 12.11 1.43
N THR A 173 -8.24 11.03 1.23
CA THR A 173 -8.43 9.78 1.97
C THR A 173 -7.77 9.86 3.35
N ASN A 174 -8.07 8.88 4.23
CA ASN A 174 -7.40 8.75 5.55
C ASN A 174 -5.87 8.65 5.45
N GLU A 175 -5.37 8.14 4.33
CA GLU A 175 -3.94 7.97 4.06
C GLU A 175 -3.32 9.23 3.46
N LYS A 176 -4.06 10.34 3.42
CA LYS A 176 -3.68 11.63 2.83
C LYS A 176 -3.42 11.54 1.32
N LEU A 177 -4.04 10.58 0.63
CA LEU A 177 -4.06 10.51 -0.82
C LEU A 177 -5.17 11.39 -1.37
N ILE A 178 -4.94 11.98 -2.55
CA ILE A 178 -5.90 12.84 -3.22
C ILE A 178 -6.57 12.06 -4.35
N LYS A 179 -7.90 12.15 -4.39
CA LYS A 179 -8.72 11.60 -5.48
C LYS A 179 -9.56 12.70 -6.11
N LEU A 180 -9.60 12.70 -7.43
CA LEU A 180 -10.42 13.64 -8.21
C LEU A 180 -11.85 13.11 -8.29
N GLU A 181 -12.81 13.88 -7.79
CA GLU A 181 -14.24 13.60 -7.93
C GLU A 181 -14.73 14.00 -9.32
N LEU A 182 -15.32 13.07 -10.07
CA LEU A 182 -15.96 13.37 -11.34
C LEU A 182 -17.34 13.99 -11.07
N CYS A 183 -17.49 15.25 -11.49
CA CYS A 183 -18.69 16.01 -11.23
C CYS A 183 -19.47 16.23 -12.52
N PRO A 184 -20.76 15.81 -12.59
CA PRO A 184 -21.62 16.26 -13.67
C PRO A 184 -21.72 17.80 -13.69
N LYS A 185 -21.93 18.41 -14.85
CA LYS A 185 -21.89 19.87 -15.12
C LYS A 185 -22.66 20.80 -14.17
N ILE A 186 -23.30 20.29 -13.14
CA ILE A 186 -24.23 21.01 -12.25
C ILE A 186 -23.54 21.76 -11.10
N ASP A 187 -22.29 21.41 -10.79
CA ASP A 187 -21.56 21.92 -9.62
C ASP A 187 -20.29 22.72 -10.02
N GLN A 188 -20.38 23.54 -11.06
CA GLN A 188 -19.26 24.36 -11.53
C GLN A 188 -19.07 25.58 -10.63
N ILE A 189 -17.83 25.87 -10.26
CA ILE A 189 -17.44 27.05 -9.51
C ILE A 189 -16.68 27.99 -10.47
N GLU A 190 -17.35 29.03 -10.95
CA GLU A 190 -16.87 29.94 -12.03
C GLU A 190 -15.49 30.54 -11.79
N ILE A 191 -15.11 30.76 -10.54
CA ILE A 191 -13.83 31.40 -10.18
C ILE A 191 -12.60 30.59 -10.67
N TYR A 192 -12.74 29.29 -10.92
CA TYR A 192 -11.69 28.42 -11.43
C TYR A 192 -11.75 28.27 -12.95
N ASN A 193 -12.77 28.83 -13.60
CA ASN A 193 -12.90 28.73 -15.05
C ASN A 193 -11.76 29.47 -15.76
N PRO A 194 -11.26 28.93 -16.87
CA PRO A 194 -10.26 29.59 -17.68
C PRO A 194 -10.83 30.87 -18.33
N PRO A 195 -9.99 31.82 -18.74
CA PRO A 195 -10.44 33.08 -19.34
C PRO A 195 -11.02 32.91 -20.74
N GLU A 196 -10.71 31.83 -21.44
CA GLU A 196 -11.27 31.51 -22.76
C GLU A 196 -12.70 30.95 -22.67
N LYS A 197 -13.51 31.22 -23.73
CA LYS A 197 -14.91 30.75 -23.80
C LYS A 197 -15.01 29.26 -24.14
N ASP A 198 -14.12 28.77 -25.00
CA ASP A 198 -14.13 27.39 -25.46
C ASP A 198 -13.28 26.53 -24.52
N TYR A 199 -13.95 25.76 -23.68
CA TYR A 199 -13.30 24.95 -22.68
C TYR A 199 -12.68 23.69 -23.30
N SER A 200 -11.39 23.53 -23.14
CA SER A 200 -10.60 22.40 -23.64
C SER A 200 -9.85 21.72 -22.48
N GLU A 201 -9.02 20.72 -22.79
CA GLU A 201 -8.07 20.13 -21.81
C GLU A 201 -7.17 21.20 -21.17
N LYS A 202 -6.79 22.24 -21.94
CA LYS A 202 -6.00 23.38 -21.43
C LYS A 202 -6.78 24.22 -20.41
N GLY A 203 -8.11 24.19 -20.45
CA GLY A 203 -8.98 24.77 -19.44
C GLY A 203 -8.88 24.04 -18.09
N ASP A 204 -8.85 22.72 -18.12
CA ASP A 204 -8.63 21.90 -16.91
C ASP A 204 -7.24 22.19 -16.29
N ILE A 205 -6.21 22.39 -17.14
CA ILE A 205 -4.87 22.77 -16.67
C ILE A 205 -4.91 24.11 -15.94
N TYR A 206 -5.62 25.10 -16.48
CA TYR A 206 -5.77 26.40 -15.81
C TYR A 206 -6.47 26.26 -14.45
N SER A 207 -7.58 25.53 -14.43
CA SER A 207 -8.35 25.30 -13.21
C SER A 207 -7.50 24.62 -12.13
N LEU A 208 -6.72 23.59 -12.52
CA LEU A 208 -5.80 22.93 -11.61
C LEU A 208 -4.65 23.82 -11.16
N GLY A 209 -4.14 24.69 -12.04
CA GLY A 209 -3.15 25.72 -11.70
C GLY A 209 -3.63 26.69 -10.63
N CYS A 210 -4.92 27.11 -10.70
CA CYS A 210 -5.56 27.90 -9.63
C CYS A 210 -5.59 27.16 -8.30
N VAL A 211 -5.90 25.85 -8.30
CA VAL A 211 -5.88 25.02 -7.10
C VAL A 211 -4.47 24.92 -6.53
N PHE A 212 -3.48 24.68 -7.38
CA PHE A 212 -2.08 24.57 -6.95
C PHE A 212 -1.56 25.86 -6.34
N TYR A 213 -1.91 27.00 -6.93
CA TYR A 213 -1.61 28.31 -6.37
C TYR A 213 -2.20 28.46 -4.96
N GLN A 214 -3.49 28.15 -4.78
CA GLN A 214 -4.15 28.24 -3.49
C GLN A 214 -3.51 27.33 -2.43
N MET A 215 -3.10 26.13 -2.79
CA MET A 215 -2.40 25.22 -1.89
C MET A 215 -1.00 25.74 -1.51
N CYS A 216 -0.26 26.26 -2.50
CA CYS A 216 1.08 26.78 -2.30
C CYS A 216 1.10 27.96 -1.33
N PHE A 217 0.19 28.90 -1.51
CA PHE A 217 0.12 30.14 -0.72
C PHE A 217 -0.95 30.16 0.35
N LEU A 218 -1.65 29.04 0.55
CA LEU A 218 -2.74 28.87 1.52
C LEU A 218 -3.83 29.96 1.40
N VAL A 219 -4.15 30.33 0.16
CA VAL A 219 -5.15 31.35 -0.15
C VAL A 219 -6.55 30.74 -0.11
N GLU A 220 -7.37 31.16 0.84
CA GLU A 220 -8.76 30.72 0.92
C GLU A 220 -9.60 31.21 -0.28
N GLN A 221 -10.68 30.48 -0.59
CA GLN A 221 -11.52 30.73 -1.76
C GLN A 221 -12.04 32.18 -1.81
N ASP A 222 -12.47 32.73 -0.68
CA ASP A 222 -13.06 34.08 -0.62
C ASP A 222 -12.04 35.17 -0.97
N LYS A 223 -10.78 35.00 -0.54
CA LYS A 223 -9.68 35.90 -0.91
C LYS A 223 -9.25 35.72 -2.38
N PHE A 224 -9.37 34.52 -2.92
CA PHE A 224 -9.05 34.22 -4.31
C PHE A 224 -10.10 34.76 -5.29
N GLN A 225 -11.31 35.10 -4.83
CA GLN A 225 -12.38 35.70 -5.64
C GLN A 225 -12.09 37.14 -6.06
N GLU A 226 -11.20 37.85 -5.37
CA GLU A 226 -10.80 39.19 -5.75
C GLU A 226 -9.92 39.17 -7.01
N GLU A 227 -10.51 39.35 -8.19
CA GLU A 227 -9.79 39.27 -9.50
C GLU A 227 -8.54 40.17 -9.57
N SER A 228 -8.59 41.36 -8.95
CA SER A 228 -7.48 42.32 -8.91
C SER A 228 -6.24 41.81 -8.17
N LYS A 229 -6.39 40.80 -7.30
CA LYS A 229 -5.33 40.20 -6.49
C LYS A 229 -5.01 38.76 -6.86
N LYS A 230 -5.64 38.25 -7.92
CA LYS A 230 -5.38 36.89 -8.40
C LYS A 230 -3.91 36.74 -8.77
N PHE A 231 -3.25 35.76 -8.18
CA PHE A 231 -1.82 35.46 -8.39
C PHE A 231 -0.81 36.51 -7.88
N GLU A 232 -1.23 37.46 -7.01
CA GLU A 232 -0.36 38.48 -6.41
C GLU A 232 0.87 37.91 -5.70
N GLN A 233 0.72 36.72 -5.07
CA GLN A 233 1.81 36.09 -4.31
C GLN A 233 3.01 35.69 -5.16
N PHE A 234 2.83 35.49 -6.48
CA PHE A 234 3.96 35.23 -7.37
C PHE A 234 4.96 36.39 -7.52
N GLU A 235 4.54 37.61 -7.19
CA GLU A 235 5.36 38.81 -7.31
C GLU A 235 6.17 39.09 -6.03
N LYS A 236 5.86 38.41 -4.93
CA LYS A 236 6.59 38.56 -3.66
C LYS A 236 7.93 37.88 -3.74
N ALA A 237 9.00 38.62 -3.47
CA ALA A 237 10.38 38.17 -3.61
C ALA A 237 10.80 37.07 -2.62
N ASP A 238 10.11 36.91 -1.50
CA ASP A 238 10.48 36.05 -0.40
C ASP A 238 9.51 34.86 -0.30
N THR A 239 9.73 33.86 -1.17
CA THR A 239 8.98 32.61 -1.13
C THR A 239 9.86 31.48 -0.65
N ALA A 240 9.32 30.62 0.21
CA ALA A 240 10.01 29.42 0.71
C ALA A 240 10.13 28.30 -0.34
N TYR A 241 9.71 28.56 -1.58
CA TYR A 241 9.63 27.60 -2.66
C TYR A 241 10.67 27.87 -3.76
N SER A 242 11.14 26.80 -4.41
CA SER A 242 12.08 26.92 -5.52
C SER A 242 11.46 27.66 -6.71
N LYS A 243 12.30 28.37 -7.47
CA LYS A 243 11.87 29.07 -8.68
C LYS A 243 11.27 28.10 -9.70
N GLU A 244 11.91 26.92 -9.89
CA GLU A 244 11.45 25.88 -10.82
C GLU A 244 10.02 25.43 -10.48
N PHE A 245 9.71 25.26 -9.20
CA PHE A 245 8.38 24.86 -8.71
C PHE A 245 7.33 25.95 -9.01
N LEU A 246 7.64 27.21 -8.71
CA LEU A 246 6.72 28.32 -8.97
C LEU A 246 6.49 28.56 -10.46
N ASP A 247 7.53 28.38 -11.30
CA ASP A 247 7.42 28.54 -12.75
C ASP A 247 6.50 27.48 -13.38
N ILE A 248 6.44 26.27 -12.80
CA ILE A 248 5.45 25.26 -13.21
C ILE A 248 4.03 25.78 -12.98
N ILE A 249 3.72 26.29 -11.78
CA ILE A 249 2.38 26.78 -11.47
C ILE A 249 2.02 28.00 -12.33
N LYS A 250 2.97 28.93 -12.54
CA LYS A 250 2.80 30.09 -13.44
C LYS A 250 2.44 29.67 -14.84
N SER A 251 3.13 28.66 -15.39
CA SER A 251 2.86 28.14 -16.73
C SER A 251 1.46 27.56 -16.90
N MET A 252 0.87 27.02 -15.83
CA MET A 252 -0.50 26.46 -15.85
C MET A 252 -1.59 27.54 -15.94
N VAL A 253 -1.35 28.70 -15.32
CA VAL A 253 -2.32 29.81 -15.27
C VAL A 253 -2.10 30.89 -16.35
N GLU A 254 -1.32 30.59 -17.37
CA GLU A 254 -1.14 31.45 -18.54
C GLU A 254 -2.48 31.80 -19.18
N LYS A 255 -2.62 33.08 -19.62
CA LYS A 255 -3.87 33.54 -20.26
C LYS A 255 -4.11 32.87 -21.61
N ASP A 256 -3.05 32.70 -22.38
CA ASP A 256 -3.08 31.99 -23.68
C ASP A 256 -3.09 30.47 -23.44
N PRO A 257 -4.15 29.75 -23.80
CA PRO A 257 -4.22 28.31 -23.60
C PRO A 257 -3.11 27.52 -24.34
N ASN A 258 -2.62 28.05 -25.46
CA ASN A 258 -1.54 27.41 -26.25
C ASN A 258 -0.19 27.44 -25.52
N LYS A 259 0.02 28.37 -24.60
CA LYS A 259 1.23 28.45 -23.79
C LYS A 259 1.19 27.55 -22.55
N ARG A 260 0.02 27.05 -22.19
CA ARG A 260 -0.11 26.12 -21.06
C ARG A 260 0.42 24.74 -21.47
N PRO A 261 1.17 24.06 -20.59
CA PRO A 261 1.60 22.69 -20.82
C PRO A 261 0.40 21.73 -20.92
N SER A 262 0.61 20.56 -21.51
CA SER A 262 -0.32 19.44 -21.44
C SER A 262 -0.25 18.75 -20.06
N SER A 263 -1.22 17.90 -19.73
CA SER A 263 -1.18 17.10 -18.50
C SER A 263 0.01 16.14 -18.47
N GLU A 264 0.42 15.61 -19.62
CA GLU A 264 1.60 14.75 -19.76
C GLU A 264 2.91 15.52 -19.53
N GLU A 265 3.07 16.69 -20.15
CA GLU A 265 4.24 17.56 -19.94
C GLU A 265 4.36 17.99 -18.47
N LEU A 266 3.24 18.32 -17.82
CA LEU A 266 3.20 18.65 -16.39
C LEU A 266 3.59 17.46 -15.53
N PHE A 267 3.07 16.27 -15.85
CA PHE A 267 3.43 15.06 -15.13
C PHE A 267 4.94 14.84 -15.14
N ILE A 268 5.59 14.97 -16.31
CA ILE A 268 7.04 14.80 -16.45
C ILE A 268 7.78 15.86 -15.61
N LYS A 269 7.44 17.16 -15.76
CA LYS A 269 8.11 18.26 -15.06
C LYS A 269 7.98 18.14 -13.53
N ILE A 270 6.77 17.92 -13.03
CA ILE A 270 6.51 17.80 -11.59
C ILE A 270 7.19 16.53 -11.06
N ARG A 271 7.18 15.45 -11.83
CA ARG A 271 7.83 14.19 -11.46
C ARG A 271 9.35 14.36 -11.35
N ASP A 272 9.98 15.02 -12.31
CA ASP A 272 11.42 15.23 -12.30
C ASP A 272 11.84 16.13 -11.12
N LEU A 273 11.06 17.16 -10.83
CA LEU A 273 11.32 18.02 -9.66
C LEU A 273 11.13 17.25 -8.35
N TYR A 274 10.05 16.49 -8.23
CA TYR A 274 9.78 15.64 -7.08
C TYR A 274 10.89 14.62 -6.85
N ASP A 275 11.37 13.95 -7.91
CA ASP A 275 12.43 12.95 -7.81
C ASP A 275 13.79 13.54 -7.41
N LYS A 276 14.07 14.81 -7.72
CA LYS A 276 15.26 15.53 -7.20
C LYS A 276 15.20 15.69 -5.67
N GLU A 277 14.00 15.94 -5.14
CA GLU A 277 13.78 16.12 -3.70
C GLU A 277 13.79 14.78 -2.92
N ILE A 278 13.33 13.68 -3.55
CA ILE A 278 13.10 12.38 -2.88
C ILE A 278 14.20 11.33 -3.13
N ILE A 279 15.37 11.70 -3.61
CA ILE A 279 16.49 10.74 -3.79
C ILE A 279 16.80 9.89 -2.52
N ARG A 280 16.03 10.03 -1.43
CA ARG A 280 16.34 9.54 -0.08
C ARG A 280 15.27 8.64 0.53
N ASN A 281 14.62 7.78 -0.25
CA ASN A 281 13.80 6.74 0.37
C ASN A 281 14.71 5.65 0.93
N THR A 282 15.01 5.79 2.23
CA THR A 282 16.00 4.95 2.93
C THR A 282 15.49 3.52 3.12
N SER A 283 14.18 3.30 3.18
CA SER A 283 13.60 1.95 3.31
C SER A 283 13.80 1.10 2.06
N ILE A 284 13.58 1.67 0.86
CA ILE A 284 13.78 0.95 -0.42
C ILE A 284 15.27 0.61 -0.60
N THR A 285 16.16 1.60 -0.41
CA THR A 285 17.59 1.37 -0.57
C THR A 285 18.11 0.34 0.42
N SER A 286 17.72 0.44 1.69
CA SER A 286 18.10 -0.51 2.73
C SER A 286 17.62 -1.93 2.45
N LEU A 287 16.40 -2.08 1.93
CA LEU A 287 15.86 -3.40 1.60
C LEU A 287 16.56 -4.01 0.40
N ILE A 288 16.80 -3.24 -0.67
CA ILE A 288 17.49 -3.74 -1.88
C ILE A 288 18.92 -4.16 -1.55
N THR A 289 19.66 -3.38 -0.75
CA THR A 289 21.03 -3.73 -0.37
C THR A 289 21.10 -5.01 0.47
N CYS A 290 20.15 -5.22 1.38
CA CYS A 290 20.06 -6.48 2.14
C CYS A 290 19.64 -7.66 1.24
N LEU A 291 18.74 -7.46 0.28
CA LEU A 291 18.38 -8.52 -0.70
C LEU A 291 19.55 -8.84 -1.64
N TYR A 292 20.36 -7.84 -2.01
CA TYR A 292 21.58 -8.05 -2.77
C TYR A 292 22.58 -8.95 -2.04
N SER A 293 22.69 -8.82 -0.70
CA SER A 293 23.58 -9.66 0.11
C SER A 293 23.22 -11.14 0.16
N ILE A 294 22.03 -11.53 -0.31
CA ILE A 294 21.59 -12.91 -0.42
C ILE A 294 22.20 -13.53 -1.68
N ASN A 295 23.28 -14.31 -1.53
CA ASN A 295 24.06 -14.86 -2.64
C ASN A 295 23.21 -15.68 -3.62
N ASN A 296 22.30 -16.51 -3.09
CA ASN A 296 21.43 -17.34 -3.92
C ASN A 296 20.51 -16.48 -4.81
N LEU A 297 19.96 -15.41 -4.27
CA LEU A 297 19.10 -14.49 -5.01
C LEU A 297 19.91 -13.69 -6.04
N ALA A 298 20.98 -13.02 -5.60
CA ALA A 298 21.82 -12.19 -6.47
C ALA A 298 22.40 -12.99 -7.63
N ARG A 299 22.97 -14.17 -7.35
CA ARG A 299 23.55 -15.06 -8.37
C ARG A 299 22.53 -15.48 -9.41
N GLU A 300 21.33 -15.91 -8.98
CA GLU A 300 20.30 -16.37 -9.91
C GLU A 300 19.80 -15.23 -10.82
N PHE A 301 19.64 -14.02 -10.28
CA PHE A 301 19.29 -12.86 -11.10
C PHE A 301 20.40 -12.49 -12.08
N LEU A 302 21.65 -12.46 -11.65
CA LEU A 302 22.78 -12.07 -12.50
C LEU A 302 23.09 -13.11 -13.58
N GLN A 303 22.94 -14.42 -13.29
CA GLN A 303 23.18 -15.50 -14.25
C GLN A 303 22.04 -15.68 -15.26
N ASN A 304 20.82 -15.35 -14.93
CA ASN A 304 19.64 -15.52 -15.78
C ASN A 304 19.15 -14.20 -16.39
N LYS A 305 20.05 -13.31 -16.76
CA LYS A 305 19.75 -11.97 -17.31
C LYS A 305 18.67 -11.97 -18.39
N SER A 306 18.65 -12.96 -19.28
CA SER A 306 17.68 -13.05 -20.37
C SER A 306 16.23 -13.24 -19.90
N LYS A 307 16.01 -13.85 -18.74
CA LYS A 307 14.67 -14.05 -18.17
C LYS A 307 14.06 -12.76 -17.63
N PHE A 308 14.88 -11.75 -17.34
CA PHE A 308 14.47 -10.48 -16.76
C PHE A 308 14.59 -9.31 -17.76
N SER A 309 14.80 -9.60 -19.05
CA SER A 309 14.98 -8.58 -20.07
C SER A 309 13.68 -7.96 -20.59
N ASN A 310 12.53 -8.60 -20.34
CA ASN A 310 11.23 -8.11 -20.79
C ASN A 310 10.56 -7.24 -19.72
N LYS A 311 10.76 -5.93 -19.86
CA LYS A 311 10.19 -4.89 -18.99
C LYS A 311 8.65 -4.95 -18.90
N ASN A 312 7.97 -5.39 -19.95
CA ASN A 312 6.51 -5.39 -20.02
C ASN A 312 5.88 -6.60 -19.30
N GLU A 313 6.58 -7.74 -19.32
CA GLU A 313 6.10 -8.97 -18.69
C GLU A 313 6.46 -9.07 -17.20
N THR A 314 7.66 -8.62 -16.85
CA THR A 314 8.20 -8.70 -15.48
C THR A 314 8.73 -7.36 -14.97
N PRO A 315 7.90 -6.30 -14.89
CA PRO A 315 8.39 -4.93 -14.65
C PRO A 315 9.09 -4.75 -13.30
N ILE A 316 8.60 -5.38 -12.24
CA ILE A 316 9.19 -5.26 -10.90
C ILE A 316 10.50 -6.05 -10.84
N SER A 317 10.50 -7.30 -11.32
CA SER A 317 11.69 -8.16 -11.35
C SER A 317 12.78 -7.58 -12.25
N PHE A 318 12.43 -7.02 -13.41
CA PHE A 318 13.35 -6.31 -14.30
C PHE A 318 13.97 -5.10 -13.62
N SER A 319 13.15 -4.28 -12.97
CA SER A 319 13.63 -3.07 -12.30
C SER A 319 14.49 -3.39 -11.08
N PHE A 320 14.13 -4.43 -10.33
CA PHE A 320 14.95 -4.97 -9.24
C PHE A 320 16.31 -5.48 -9.77
N PHE A 321 16.31 -6.24 -10.87
CA PHE A 321 17.55 -6.67 -11.51
C PHE A 321 18.47 -5.50 -11.86
N ASN A 322 17.93 -4.40 -12.40
CA ASN A 322 18.72 -3.20 -12.70
C ASN A 322 19.32 -2.56 -11.43
N CYS A 323 18.63 -2.63 -10.29
CA CYS A 323 19.23 -2.22 -9.02
C CYS A 323 20.42 -3.12 -8.66
N LEU A 324 20.30 -4.45 -8.81
CA LEU A 324 21.38 -5.37 -8.44
C LEU A 324 22.65 -5.19 -9.28
N ILE A 325 22.53 -4.90 -10.58
CA ILE A 325 23.71 -4.69 -11.45
C ILE A 325 24.40 -3.35 -11.23
N ASN A 326 23.68 -2.36 -10.71
CA ASN A 326 24.21 -1.00 -10.54
C ASN A 326 24.64 -0.70 -9.11
N ILE A 327 24.45 -1.63 -8.15
CA ILE A 327 24.76 -1.39 -6.73
C ILE A 327 26.25 -1.16 -6.49
N GLU A 328 27.11 -1.84 -7.23
CA GLU A 328 28.58 -1.71 -7.15
C GLU A 328 29.18 -0.96 -8.35
N ASP A 329 28.35 -0.32 -9.18
CA ASP A 329 28.85 0.53 -10.27
C ASP A 329 29.54 1.78 -9.71
N SER A 330 30.69 2.11 -10.26
CA SER A 330 31.46 3.32 -9.89
C SER A 330 30.68 4.61 -10.13
N ASP A 331 29.73 4.61 -11.08
CA ASP A 331 28.82 5.73 -11.34
C ASP A 331 27.59 5.65 -10.43
N LYS A 332 27.66 6.36 -9.31
CA LYS A 332 26.56 6.47 -8.33
C LYS A 332 25.23 6.96 -8.94
N ASN A 333 25.27 7.66 -10.08
CA ASN A 333 24.05 8.13 -10.73
C ASN A 333 23.24 6.97 -11.30
N LYS A 334 23.88 5.92 -11.78
CA LYS A 334 23.20 4.71 -12.28
C LYS A 334 22.45 3.99 -11.17
N TRP A 335 23.06 3.87 -9.97
CA TRP A 335 22.39 3.32 -8.80
C TRP A 335 21.15 4.13 -8.42
N ASN A 336 21.31 5.46 -8.27
CA ASN A 336 20.21 6.34 -7.92
C ASN A 336 19.06 6.28 -8.94
N GLU A 337 19.39 6.25 -10.23
CA GLU A 337 18.38 6.12 -11.29
C GLU A 337 17.66 4.77 -11.26
N SER A 338 18.37 3.69 -10.94
CA SER A 338 17.77 2.35 -10.78
C SER A 338 16.79 2.32 -9.62
N ILE A 339 17.13 2.93 -8.48
CA ILE A 339 16.24 3.05 -7.31
C ILE A 339 14.98 3.86 -7.64
N LYS A 340 15.13 5.00 -8.34
CA LYS A 340 14.00 5.81 -8.80
C LYS A 340 13.06 5.01 -9.69
N ASN A 341 13.61 4.29 -10.67
CA ASN A 341 12.84 3.49 -11.60
C ASN A 341 12.13 2.34 -10.86
N PHE A 342 12.80 1.67 -9.93
CA PHE A 342 12.21 0.63 -9.13
C PHE A 342 11.02 1.16 -8.31
N ARG A 343 11.19 2.30 -7.62
CA ARG A 343 10.11 2.97 -6.88
C ARG A 343 8.92 3.30 -7.79
N ARG A 344 9.17 3.85 -8.98
CA ARG A 344 8.12 4.15 -9.97
C ARG A 344 7.32 2.90 -10.36
N TYR A 345 8.00 1.76 -10.58
CA TYR A 345 7.32 0.51 -10.89
C TYR A 345 6.50 -0.04 -9.73
N LEU A 346 7.01 0.02 -8.50
CA LEU A 346 6.22 -0.31 -7.32
C LEU A 346 4.99 0.59 -7.22
N GLY A 347 5.15 1.89 -7.48
CA GLY A 347 4.08 2.88 -7.49
C GLY A 347 3.00 2.65 -8.56
N THR A 348 3.31 2.00 -9.68
CA THR A 348 2.28 1.62 -10.68
C THR A 348 1.33 0.56 -10.16
N LYS A 349 1.79 -0.31 -9.28
CA LYS A 349 1.00 -1.37 -8.65
C LYS A 349 0.34 -0.93 -7.34
N ASN A 350 1.06 -0.13 -6.56
CA ASN A 350 0.55 0.46 -5.33
C ASN A 350 1.05 1.91 -5.20
N PRO A 351 0.22 2.91 -5.50
CA PRO A 351 0.59 4.32 -5.47
C PRO A 351 1.14 4.83 -4.14
N LYS A 352 0.84 4.16 -3.02
CA LYS A 352 1.41 4.48 -1.70
C LYS A 352 2.92 4.31 -1.66
N LEU A 353 3.47 3.41 -2.48
CA LEU A 353 4.91 3.15 -2.56
C LEU A 353 5.67 4.19 -3.39
N ASP A 354 4.96 5.08 -4.06
CA ASP A 354 5.51 6.17 -4.86
C ASP A 354 5.50 7.53 -4.11
N GLY A 355 5.13 7.52 -2.83
CA GLY A 355 5.02 8.70 -1.99
C GLY A 355 6.35 9.18 -1.39
N ASP A 356 6.29 10.35 -0.73
CA ASP A 356 7.42 10.99 -0.01
C ASP A 356 7.65 10.40 1.39
N LYS A 357 6.72 9.59 1.88
CA LYS A 357 6.85 8.94 3.17
C LYS A 357 7.72 7.69 3.10
N GLU A 358 8.53 7.53 4.12
CA GLU A 358 9.17 6.25 4.37
C GLU A 358 8.10 5.17 4.57
N VAL A 359 8.30 4.04 3.92
CA VAL A 359 7.44 2.87 4.02
C VAL A 359 8.12 1.87 4.95
N ASP A 360 7.36 1.22 5.81
CA ASP A 360 7.90 0.16 6.66
C ASP A 360 8.56 -0.93 5.78
N PRO A 361 9.85 -1.27 6.01
CA PRO A 361 10.58 -2.25 5.21
C PRO A 361 9.91 -3.63 5.18
N PHE A 362 9.19 -4.01 6.23
CA PHE A 362 8.45 -5.27 6.25
C PHE A 362 7.29 -5.25 5.25
N PHE A 363 6.47 -4.19 5.25
CA PHE A 363 5.39 -4.04 4.27
C PHE A 363 5.95 -4.04 2.83
N LEU A 364 7.04 -3.31 2.62
CA LEU A 364 7.72 -3.23 1.33
C LEU A 364 8.25 -4.60 0.89
N MET A 365 8.85 -5.38 1.80
CA MET A 365 9.34 -6.72 1.53
C MET A 365 8.22 -7.68 1.13
N VAL A 366 7.10 -7.67 1.87
CA VAL A 366 5.90 -8.47 1.53
C VAL A 366 5.45 -8.15 0.12
N PHE A 367 5.31 -6.87 -0.21
CA PHE A 367 4.85 -6.42 -1.52
C PHE A 367 5.80 -6.83 -2.65
N ILE A 368 7.11 -6.66 -2.47
CA ILE A 368 8.12 -7.01 -3.47
C ILE A 368 8.13 -8.52 -3.71
N VAL A 369 8.22 -9.32 -2.65
CA VAL A 369 8.27 -10.80 -2.73
C VAL A 369 7.02 -11.35 -3.40
N GLU A 370 5.84 -10.86 -3.05
CA GLU A 370 4.58 -11.30 -3.64
C GLU A 370 4.52 -11.00 -5.14
N ASN A 371 4.82 -9.77 -5.54
CA ASN A 371 4.75 -9.37 -6.95
C ASN A 371 5.85 -10.04 -7.79
N MET A 372 7.08 -10.12 -7.30
CA MET A 372 8.16 -10.83 -8.00
C MET A 372 7.84 -12.34 -8.11
N HIS A 373 7.24 -12.94 -7.07
CA HIS A 373 6.80 -14.32 -7.15
C HIS A 373 5.73 -14.50 -8.25
N LYS A 374 4.72 -13.63 -8.31
CA LYS A 374 3.69 -13.64 -9.36
C LYS A 374 4.27 -13.50 -10.77
N GLU A 375 5.23 -12.59 -10.95
CA GLU A 375 5.89 -12.37 -12.24
C GLU A 375 6.76 -13.57 -12.69
N LEU A 376 7.42 -14.25 -11.76
CA LEU A 376 8.43 -15.27 -12.02
C LEU A 376 7.94 -16.70 -11.83
N ASN A 377 6.72 -16.90 -11.35
CA ASN A 377 6.18 -18.23 -11.13
C ASN A 377 5.79 -18.87 -12.46
N GLN A 378 6.44 -19.98 -12.78
CA GLN A 378 6.20 -20.73 -14.04
C GLN A 378 4.83 -21.43 -14.08
N LYS A 379 4.10 -21.47 -12.96
CA LYS A 379 2.81 -22.14 -12.82
C LYS A 379 1.74 -21.16 -12.35
N HIS A 380 0.94 -20.66 -13.28
CA HIS A 380 0.02 -19.53 -13.13
C HIS A 380 -1.31 -19.81 -12.38
N THR A 381 -1.39 -20.78 -11.48
CA THR A 381 -2.69 -21.32 -11.06
C THR A 381 -3.20 -20.91 -9.67
N VAL A 382 -2.50 -20.10 -8.88
CA VAL A 382 -2.98 -19.75 -7.52
C VAL A 382 -2.67 -18.31 -7.16
N ASP A 383 -3.70 -17.58 -6.75
CA ASP A 383 -3.54 -16.33 -6.02
C ASP A 383 -2.86 -16.61 -4.68
N PHE A 384 -1.67 -16.07 -4.50
CA PHE A 384 -0.87 -16.23 -3.30
C PHE A 384 -1.05 -14.99 -2.41
N ASP A 385 -1.68 -15.19 -1.26
CA ASP A 385 -1.70 -14.21 -0.19
C ASP A 385 -0.74 -14.64 0.92
N ILE A 386 0.38 -13.94 1.03
CA ILE A 386 1.41 -14.17 2.05
C ILE A 386 0.84 -14.06 3.47
N ASN A 387 -0.17 -13.22 3.68
CA ASN A 387 -0.76 -12.96 4.99
C ASN A 387 -1.76 -14.02 5.43
N GLN A 388 -2.39 -14.73 4.50
CA GLN A 388 -3.43 -15.72 4.85
C GLN A 388 -2.88 -17.11 5.13
N GLY A 389 -1.66 -17.43 4.73
CA GLY A 389 -1.09 -18.79 4.83
C GLY A 389 -2.04 -19.82 4.24
N TYR A 390 -1.61 -20.58 3.26
CA TYR A 390 -2.46 -21.60 2.64
C TYR A 390 -2.85 -22.68 3.66
N LEU A 391 -4.11 -22.65 4.11
CA LEU A 391 -4.74 -23.75 4.83
C LEU A 391 -5.20 -24.78 3.80
N ILE A 392 -4.44 -25.86 3.61
CA ILE A 392 -4.94 -27.03 2.90
C ILE A 392 -5.94 -27.73 3.85
N LYS A 393 -7.20 -27.28 3.80
CA LYS A 393 -8.32 -28.00 4.43
C LYS A 393 -8.65 -29.20 3.56
N ARG A 394 -8.17 -30.40 3.90
CA ARG A 394 -8.72 -31.63 3.36
C ARG A 394 -9.76 -32.22 4.29
N LYS A 395 -10.89 -32.63 3.71
CA LYS A 395 -12.07 -33.22 4.34
C LYS A 395 -11.87 -34.64 4.88
N GLU A 396 -10.67 -35.26 4.84
CA GLU A 396 -10.52 -36.68 5.12
C GLU A 396 -9.79 -36.98 6.43
N ASP A 397 -10.46 -37.72 7.26
CA ASP A 397 -10.28 -37.96 8.69
C ASP A 397 -9.24 -39.01 9.08
N LYS A 398 -8.40 -39.51 8.19
CA LYS A 398 -7.50 -40.65 8.47
C LYS A 398 -6.07 -40.51 7.92
N THR A 399 -5.60 -39.32 7.59
CA THR A 399 -4.23 -39.20 7.10
C THR A 399 -3.23 -39.11 8.25
N ASN A 400 -2.31 -40.03 8.28
CA ASN A 400 -1.10 -39.97 9.08
C ASN A 400 -0.39 -38.60 8.86
N LYS A 401 0.25 -38.05 9.90
CA LYS A 401 1.05 -36.79 9.83
C LYS A 401 2.00 -36.80 8.62
N GLN A 402 2.61 -37.95 8.31
CA GLN A 402 3.52 -38.10 7.17
C GLN A 402 2.83 -37.88 5.82
N ASP A 403 1.63 -38.42 5.63
CA ASP A 403 0.85 -38.27 4.39
C ASP A 403 0.42 -36.81 4.17
N MET A 404 0.06 -36.11 5.25
CA MET A 404 -0.27 -34.68 5.18
C MET A 404 0.93 -33.85 4.72
N VAL A 405 2.11 -34.14 5.25
CA VAL A 405 3.36 -33.46 4.87
C VAL A 405 3.72 -33.76 3.40
N ILE A 406 3.67 -35.02 2.98
CA ILE A 406 3.98 -35.41 1.59
C ILE A 406 3.02 -34.72 0.61
N ASN A 407 1.72 -34.71 0.93
CA ASN A 407 0.72 -34.03 0.11
C ASN A 407 0.94 -32.52 0.06
N PHE A 408 1.33 -31.90 1.18
CA PHE A 408 1.67 -30.48 1.22
C PHE A 408 2.91 -30.18 0.37
N PHE A 409 3.99 -30.98 0.47
CA PHE A 409 5.19 -30.79 -0.35
C PHE A 409 4.92 -30.99 -1.84
N ARG A 410 4.05 -31.95 -2.20
CA ARG A 410 3.64 -32.15 -3.60
C ARG A 410 2.90 -30.93 -4.10
N TYR A 411 1.90 -30.45 -3.36
CA TYR A 411 1.17 -29.21 -3.67
C TYR A 411 2.12 -28.02 -3.80
N PHE A 412 3.03 -27.86 -2.84
CA PHE A 412 4.02 -26.78 -2.85
C PHE A 412 4.88 -26.79 -4.12
N LYS A 413 5.46 -27.94 -4.48
CA LYS A 413 6.27 -28.08 -5.69
C LYS A 413 5.47 -27.87 -6.98
N GLU A 414 4.19 -28.22 -6.97
CA GLU A 414 3.31 -28.06 -8.12
C GLU A 414 2.89 -26.60 -8.37
N HIS A 415 2.78 -25.80 -7.32
CA HIS A 415 2.20 -24.44 -7.42
C HIS A 415 3.25 -23.32 -7.26
N PHE A 416 4.37 -23.57 -6.58
CA PHE A 416 5.39 -22.57 -6.29
C PHE A 416 6.73 -22.94 -6.96
N ASN A 417 6.99 -22.40 -8.15
CA ASN A 417 8.22 -22.63 -8.91
C ASN A 417 8.83 -21.33 -9.44
N SER A 418 9.19 -20.44 -8.54
CA SER A 418 9.96 -19.23 -8.85
C SER A 418 11.29 -19.24 -8.10
N ILE A 419 12.22 -18.38 -8.48
CA ILE A 419 13.43 -18.12 -7.69
C ILE A 419 13.07 -17.66 -6.28
N ILE A 420 12.02 -16.85 -6.14
CA ILE A 420 11.54 -16.31 -4.86
C ILE A 420 11.12 -17.45 -3.92
N SER A 421 10.29 -18.38 -4.42
CA SER A 421 9.84 -19.51 -3.60
C SER A 421 10.99 -20.47 -3.24
N LYS A 422 11.94 -20.68 -4.14
CA LYS A 422 13.12 -21.53 -3.90
C LYS A 422 14.09 -20.94 -2.87
N THR A 423 14.12 -19.61 -2.75
CA THR A 423 15.05 -18.90 -1.86
C THR A 423 14.42 -18.65 -0.49
N PHE A 424 13.18 -18.16 -0.42
CA PHE A 424 12.59 -17.59 0.79
C PHE A 424 11.48 -18.45 1.42
N PHE A 425 10.91 -19.43 0.71
CA PHE A 425 9.74 -20.13 1.24
C PHE A 425 10.15 -21.32 2.11
N GLY A 426 9.68 -21.26 3.37
CA GLY A 426 9.74 -22.35 4.33
C GLY A 426 8.35 -22.89 4.64
N ILE A 427 8.28 -23.88 5.53
CA ILE A 427 7.02 -24.51 5.96
C ILE A 427 6.92 -24.42 7.49
N MET A 428 5.82 -23.83 7.95
CA MET A 428 5.42 -23.77 9.35
C MET A 428 4.45 -24.90 9.66
N LYS A 429 4.66 -25.60 10.77
CA LYS A 429 3.71 -26.57 11.34
C LYS A 429 2.93 -25.89 12.47
N ASN A 430 1.62 -26.00 12.41
CA ASN A 430 0.74 -25.66 13.52
C ASN A 430 0.19 -26.94 14.14
N LYS A 431 0.21 -27.03 15.47
CA LYS A 431 -0.33 -28.13 16.24
C LYS A 431 -1.38 -27.58 17.19
N ASN A 432 -2.61 -27.99 17.01
CA ASN A 432 -3.74 -27.64 17.87
C ASN A 432 -4.03 -28.79 18.82
N ILE A 433 -4.09 -28.52 20.11
CA ILE A 433 -4.38 -29.51 21.16
C ILE A 433 -5.67 -29.08 21.86
N CYS A 434 -6.72 -29.85 21.71
CA CYS A 434 -7.98 -29.61 22.44
C CYS A 434 -7.75 -29.73 23.96
N LYS A 435 -8.15 -28.71 24.72
CA LYS A 435 -7.99 -28.71 26.19
C LYS A 435 -8.92 -29.71 26.90
N GLU A 436 -10.04 -30.07 26.25
CA GLU A 436 -11.02 -30.97 26.88
C GLU A 436 -10.69 -32.46 26.65
N CYS A 437 -10.42 -32.87 25.40
CA CYS A 437 -10.19 -34.28 25.06
C CYS A 437 -8.76 -34.62 24.67
N GLY A 438 -7.87 -33.66 24.61
CA GLY A 438 -6.47 -33.87 24.24
C GLY A 438 -6.25 -34.19 22.76
N LEU A 439 -7.29 -34.15 21.91
CA LEU A 439 -7.15 -34.43 20.48
C LEU A 439 -6.14 -33.46 19.84
N LYS A 440 -5.17 -34.04 19.13
CA LYS A 440 -4.13 -33.28 18.42
C LYS A 440 -4.45 -33.22 16.92
N THR A 441 -4.51 -31.99 16.37
CA THR A 441 -4.65 -31.79 14.94
C THR A 441 -3.47 -30.99 14.41
N TYR A 442 -3.10 -31.21 13.15
CA TYR A 442 -1.95 -30.56 12.51
C TYR A 442 -2.38 -29.84 11.27
N SER A 443 -1.74 -28.69 10.99
CA SER A 443 -1.82 -27.99 9.71
C SER A 443 -0.44 -27.47 9.31
N PHE A 444 -0.23 -27.28 8.01
CA PHE A 444 1.03 -26.79 7.46
C PHE A 444 0.76 -25.56 6.61
N ASN A 445 1.55 -24.51 6.81
CA ASN A 445 1.46 -23.26 6.08
C ASN A 445 2.83 -22.91 5.48
N CYS A 446 2.82 -22.29 4.32
CA CYS A 446 4.01 -21.68 3.76
C CYS A 446 4.31 -20.36 4.50
N PHE A 447 5.58 -20.04 4.67
CA PHE A 447 6.03 -18.72 5.12
C PHE A 447 7.23 -18.28 4.29
N CYS A 448 7.42 -16.98 4.08
CA CYS A 448 8.61 -16.43 3.43
C CYS A 448 9.45 -15.54 4.36
N PHE A 449 8.93 -15.22 5.52
CA PHE A 449 9.64 -14.54 6.59
C PHE A 449 9.02 -14.89 7.94
N LEU A 450 9.82 -14.85 8.99
CA LEU A 450 9.35 -14.94 10.35
C LEU A 450 9.12 -13.51 10.87
N TYR A 451 7.93 -13.22 11.36
CA TYR A 451 7.67 -11.96 12.02
C TYR A 451 7.36 -12.18 13.49
N PHE A 452 7.96 -11.36 14.33
CA PHE A 452 7.84 -11.42 15.76
C PHE A 452 7.31 -10.10 16.32
N ASP A 453 6.18 -10.19 17.01
CA ASP A 453 5.57 -9.08 17.74
C ASP A 453 6.29 -8.96 19.09
N ILE A 454 7.15 -7.95 19.22
CA ILE A 454 7.97 -7.71 20.40
C ILE A 454 7.11 -7.46 21.63
N ASP A 455 5.98 -6.76 21.45
CA ASP A 455 5.07 -6.39 22.54
C ASP A 455 4.49 -7.63 23.24
N LYS A 456 4.51 -8.81 22.60
CA LYS A 456 4.06 -10.09 23.18
C LYS A 456 5.12 -10.80 24.02
N LEU A 457 6.39 -10.45 23.85
CA LEU A 457 7.50 -11.00 24.65
C LEU A 457 7.82 -10.15 25.88
N VAL A 458 7.54 -8.86 25.82
CA VAL A 458 7.82 -7.89 26.88
C VAL A 458 6.51 -7.32 27.42
N PRO A 459 5.79 -8.05 28.27
CA PRO A 459 4.54 -7.55 28.85
C PRO A 459 4.75 -6.40 29.86
N ASN A 460 5.98 -6.17 30.35
CA ASN A 460 6.34 -5.11 31.30
C ASN A 460 7.66 -4.47 30.90
N GLU A 461 7.80 -3.17 31.12
CA GLU A 461 8.85 -2.23 30.68
C GLU A 461 10.31 -2.54 31.11
N GLU A 462 10.60 -3.68 31.75
CA GLU A 462 11.87 -3.93 32.46
C GLU A 462 12.98 -4.61 31.63
N LYS A 463 12.70 -5.13 30.41
CA LYS A 463 13.73 -5.83 29.62
C LYS A 463 14.16 -5.02 28.42
N ASN A 464 15.30 -4.32 28.52
CA ASN A 464 15.83 -3.51 27.42
C ASN A 464 16.54 -4.33 26.32
N THR A 465 16.92 -5.59 26.56
CA THR A 465 17.62 -6.45 25.60
C THR A 465 16.93 -7.80 25.46
N LEU A 466 16.55 -8.16 24.23
CA LEU A 466 15.94 -9.44 23.85
C LEU A 466 16.93 -10.26 23.02
N LYS A 467 17.07 -11.55 23.33
CA LYS A 467 17.88 -12.46 22.51
C LYS A 467 17.04 -13.07 21.39
N LEU A 468 17.65 -13.28 20.22
CA LEU A 468 16.96 -13.95 19.11
C LEU A 468 16.35 -15.30 19.52
N GLN A 469 17.00 -16.04 20.45
CA GLN A 469 16.47 -17.30 20.98
C GLN A 469 15.15 -17.14 21.74
N ASP A 470 14.91 -16.01 22.39
CA ASP A 470 13.66 -15.74 23.12
C ASP A 470 12.47 -15.72 22.16
N PHE A 471 12.69 -15.25 20.92
CA PHE A 471 11.66 -15.25 19.88
C PHE A 471 11.33 -16.67 19.38
N PHE A 472 12.33 -17.53 19.19
CA PHE A 472 12.11 -18.93 18.82
C PHE A 472 11.40 -19.70 19.94
N ASN A 473 11.77 -19.47 21.19
CA ASN A 473 11.08 -20.05 22.34
C ASN A 473 9.61 -19.57 22.40
N GLY A 474 9.37 -18.27 22.23
CA GLY A 474 8.02 -17.71 22.18
C GLY A 474 7.17 -18.27 21.01
N LEU A 475 7.80 -18.58 19.87
CA LEU A 475 7.12 -19.24 18.74
C LEU A 475 6.62 -20.64 19.15
N LYS A 476 7.47 -21.46 19.79
CA LYS A 476 7.11 -22.79 20.31
C LYS A 476 6.00 -22.74 21.34
N GLU A 477 6.05 -21.76 22.24
CA GLU A 477 5.05 -21.52 23.28
C GLU A 477 3.75 -20.91 22.74
N GLY A 478 3.67 -20.59 21.46
CA GLY A 478 2.49 -20.01 20.84
C GLY A 478 2.21 -18.54 21.20
N LYS A 479 3.19 -17.81 21.78
CA LYS A 479 3.04 -16.40 22.19
C LYS A 479 2.70 -15.45 21.03
N PHE A 480 3.09 -15.78 19.81
CA PHE A 480 2.84 -14.98 18.60
C PHE A 480 1.52 -15.34 17.89
N THR A 481 0.68 -16.13 18.51
CA THR A 481 -0.67 -16.38 17.98
C THR A 481 -1.55 -15.16 18.20
N THR A 482 -2.38 -14.82 17.22
CA THR A 482 -3.38 -13.75 17.37
C THR A 482 -4.38 -14.14 18.46
N ASN A 483 -4.78 -13.16 19.29
CA ASN A 483 -5.76 -13.32 20.39
C ASN A 483 -7.21 -13.55 19.91
N PHE A 484 -7.43 -14.25 18.80
CA PHE A 484 -8.75 -14.81 18.56
C PHE A 484 -9.00 -15.84 19.67
N LYS A 485 -10.14 -15.74 20.34
CA LYS A 485 -10.61 -16.73 21.29
C LYS A 485 -10.20 -18.09 20.73
N ASN A 486 -9.24 -18.78 21.37
CA ASN A 486 -8.64 -20.04 20.91
C ASN A 486 -9.66 -21.19 20.92
N LYS A 487 -10.91 -20.90 20.47
CA LYS A 487 -12.00 -21.85 20.34
C LYS A 487 -12.07 -22.33 18.90
N PHE A 488 -11.80 -23.60 18.72
CA PHE A 488 -11.91 -24.29 17.44
C PHE A 488 -12.88 -25.46 17.58
N PHE A 489 -13.53 -25.83 16.48
CA PHE A 489 -14.38 -27.03 16.48
C PHE A 489 -13.49 -28.26 16.69
N CYS A 490 -13.73 -28.97 17.79
CA CYS A 490 -13.04 -30.21 18.11
C CYS A 490 -13.87 -31.38 17.60
N LYS A 491 -13.32 -32.17 16.67
CA LYS A 491 -13.99 -33.37 16.16
C LYS A 491 -14.18 -34.45 17.24
N GLY A 492 -13.29 -34.53 18.24
CA GLY A 492 -13.39 -35.46 19.35
C GLY A 492 -14.49 -35.10 20.35
N CYS A 493 -14.71 -33.81 20.59
CA CYS A 493 -15.76 -33.30 21.46
C CYS A 493 -17.05 -32.96 20.72
N SER A 494 -17.04 -32.92 19.39
CA SER A 494 -18.15 -32.51 18.52
C SER A 494 -18.73 -31.13 18.84
N LYS A 495 -17.92 -30.22 19.38
CA LYS A 495 -18.27 -28.84 19.74
C LYS A 495 -17.09 -27.88 19.66
N LEU A 496 -17.35 -26.58 19.78
CA LEU A 496 -16.32 -25.57 19.92
C LEU A 496 -15.65 -25.67 21.29
N THR A 497 -14.33 -25.91 21.32
CA THR A 497 -13.54 -26.04 22.54
C THR A 497 -12.33 -25.16 22.51
N GLU A 498 -11.74 -24.86 23.65
CA GLU A 498 -10.47 -24.18 23.73
C GLU A 498 -9.32 -25.09 23.34
N HIS A 499 -8.37 -24.55 22.58
CA HIS A 499 -7.19 -25.28 22.13
C HIS A 499 -5.90 -24.56 22.52
N ASN A 500 -4.88 -25.33 22.84
CA ASN A 500 -3.51 -24.86 22.89
C ASN A 500 -2.92 -24.91 21.48
N LEU A 501 -2.38 -23.80 21.02
CA LEU A 501 -1.78 -23.68 19.69
C LEU A 501 -0.25 -23.63 19.83
N GLU A 502 0.44 -24.65 19.34
CA GLU A 502 1.90 -24.70 19.22
C GLU A 502 2.28 -24.46 17.76
N LYS A 503 3.27 -23.59 17.51
CA LYS A 503 3.83 -23.36 16.18
C LYS A 503 5.30 -23.77 16.17
N GLY A 504 5.74 -24.39 15.09
CA GLY A 504 7.13 -24.75 14.90
C GLY A 504 7.52 -24.72 13.43
N ILE A 505 8.80 -24.49 13.17
CA ILE A 505 9.34 -24.55 11.82
C ILE A 505 9.43 -26.03 11.42
N TYR A 506 8.77 -26.40 10.33
CA TYR A 506 8.89 -27.73 9.78
C TYR A 506 10.05 -27.82 8.77
N TYR A 507 10.11 -26.86 7.85
CA TYR A 507 11.13 -26.74 6.83
C TYR A 507 11.66 -25.31 6.78
N THR A 508 12.97 -25.13 6.89
CA THR A 508 13.65 -23.84 6.77
C THR A 508 13.92 -23.50 5.30
N PRO A 509 13.71 -22.24 4.87
CA PRO A 509 14.11 -21.79 3.55
C PRO A 509 15.64 -21.72 3.43
N LYS A 510 16.16 -21.53 2.20
CA LYS A 510 17.59 -21.27 1.99
C LYS A 510 18.05 -19.93 2.55
N SER A 511 17.19 -18.94 2.50
CA SER A 511 17.43 -17.62 3.09
C SER A 511 16.32 -17.28 4.05
N LEU A 512 16.69 -17.02 5.31
CA LEU A 512 15.78 -16.77 6.40
C LEU A 512 15.73 -15.27 6.67
N ILE A 513 14.54 -14.68 6.52
CA ILE A 513 14.29 -13.29 6.85
C ILE A 513 13.48 -13.23 8.14
N ILE A 514 13.96 -12.45 9.11
CA ILE A 514 13.32 -12.25 10.40
C ILE A 514 12.95 -10.79 10.54
N CYS A 515 11.68 -10.51 10.84
CA CYS A 515 11.13 -9.17 10.99
C CYS A 515 10.63 -8.96 12.42
N PHE A 516 10.90 -7.81 12.99
CA PHE A 516 10.48 -7.41 14.32
C PHE A 516 9.47 -6.28 14.23
N ILE A 517 8.31 -6.47 14.88
CA ILE A 517 7.20 -5.52 14.85
C ILE A 517 6.92 -5.09 16.29
N SER A 518 6.76 -3.79 16.52
CA SER A 518 6.25 -3.24 17.78
C SER A 518 5.24 -2.14 17.48
N LYS A 519 4.10 -2.17 18.16
CA LYS A 519 3.08 -1.11 18.10
C LYS A 519 3.37 -0.01 19.11
N ASN A 520 4.08 -0.36 20.17
CA ASN A 520 4.49 0.55 21.22
C ASN A 520 5.93 1.02 20.93
N ASN A 521 6.20 2.31 21.08
CA ASN A 521 7.54 2.87 20.88
C ASN A 521 8.51 2.50 22.02
N TYR A 522 8.52 1.24 22.46
CA TYR A 522 9.46 0.78 23.49
C TYR A 522 10.90 0.85 22.99
N ASN A 523 11.79 1.25 23.90
CA ASN A 523 13.20 1.22 23.62
C ASN A 523 13.73 -0.20 23.92
N TYR A 524 13.96 -0.98 22.89
CA TYR A 524 14.49 -2.34 22.98
C TYR A 524 15.72 -2.51 22.09
N GLU A 525 16.60 -3.39 22.49
CA GLU A 525 17.76 -3.86 21.71
C GLU A 525 17.58 -5.35 21.44
N ILE A 526 17.87 -5.79 20.22
CA ILE A 526 17.85 -7.21 19.88
C ILE A 526 19.28 -7.71 19.77
N ASP A 527 19.62 -8.70 20.59
CA ASP A 527 20.88 -9.41 20.54
C ASP A 527 20.74 -10.63 19.60
N TYR A 528 21.50 -10.61 18.51
CA TYR A 528 21.49 -11.67 17.50
C TYR A 528 22.91 -12.04 17.07
N PRO A 529 23.19 -13.36 16.92
CA PRO A 529 24.51 -13.84 16.53
C PRO A 529 24.71 -13.74 15.00
N ASP A 530 25.99 -13.72 14.57
CA ASP A 530 26.34 -13.77 13.17
C ASP A 530 26.06 -15.14 12.54
N ASN A 531 26.09 -16.20 13.34
CA ASN A 531 25.76 -17.55 12.91
C ASN A 531 24.64 -18.13 13.76
N VAL A 532 23.61 -18.64 13.11
CA VAL A 532 22.43 -19.27 13.75
C VAL A 532 22.37 -20.72 13.37
N ASN A 533 22.21 -21.60 14.37
CA ASN A 533 21.92 -23.00 14.15
C ASN A 533 20.47 -23.28 14.57
N LEU A 534 19.66 -23.73 13.62
CA LEU A 534 18.23 -24.04 13.81
C LEU A 534 17.96 -25.55 13.90
N GLU A 535 18.96 -26.39 14.24
CA GLU A 535 18.77 -27.84 14.32
C GLU A 535 17.65 -28.24 15.29
N ASN A 536 17.57 -27.56 16.42
CA ASN A 536 16.53 -27.80 17.43
C ASN A 536 15.21 -27.09 17.16
N GLU A 537 15.18 -26.18 16.15
CA GLU A 537 14.01 -25.35 15.84
C GLU A 537 13.21 -25.90 14.65
N ARG A 538 13.76 -26.83 13.86
CA ARG A 538 13.18 -27.43 12.67
C ARG A 538 12.88 -28.92 12.86
N GLU A 539 11.85 -29.42 12.19
CA GLU A 539 11.51 -30.85 12.23
C GLU A 539 12.04 -31.67 11.04
N TYR A 540 12.16 -31.05 9.86
CA TYR A 540 12.61 -31.74 8.67
C TYR A 540 14.14 -31.75 8.58
N SER A 541 14.74 -32.93 8.77
CA SER A 541 16.19 -33.10 8.92
C SER A 541 17.03 -32.66 7.71
N LEU A 542 16.46 -32.72 6.50
CA LEU A 542 17.15 -32.33 5.26
C LEU A 542 17.02 -30.84 4.91
N SER A 543 16.30 -30.05 5.70
CA SER A 543 16.26 -28.60 5.47
C SER A 543 17.52 -27.91 6.02
N PRO A 544 17.89 -26.72 5.50
CA PRO A 544 19.01 -25.94 6.02
C PRO A 544 18.95 -25.74 7.53
N LYS A 545 20.07 -25.85 8.22
CA LYS A 545 20.17 -25.69 9.69
C LYS A 545 21.13 -24.62 10.16
N ASN A 546 22.18 -24.39 9.40
CA ASN A 546 23.20 -23.41 9.71
C ASN A 546 23.01 -22.20 8.80
N PHE A 547 22.94 -21.04 9.41
CA PHE A 547 22.71 -19.78 8.72
C PHE A 547 23.74 -18.74 9.16
N LYS A 548 24.21 -17.95 8.20
CA LYS A 548 25.14 -16.84 8.42
C LYS A 548 24.45 -15.52 8.14
N LEU A 549 24.65 -14.53 8.98
CA LEU A 549 24.13 -13.18 8.81
C LEU A 549 24.71 -12.55 7.53
N LYS A 550 23.85 -12.07 6.66
CA LYS A 550 24.19 -11.40 5.41
C LYS A 550 23.88 -9.91 5.45
N GLY A 551 22.90 -9.51 6.24
CA GLY A 551 22.57 -8.11 6.42
C GLY A 551 21.48 -7.89 7.46
N PHE A 552 21.28 -6.64 7.82
CA PHE A 552 20.20 -6.20 8.71
C PHE A 552 19.79 -4.76 8.42
N ILE A 553 18.56 -4.43 8.79
CA ILE A 553 18.00 -3.09 8.69
C ILE A 553 17.69 -2.58 10.09
N ASN A 554 18.20 -1.39 10.39
CA ASN A 554 17.91 -0.65 11.62
C ASN A 554 17.03 0.57 11.31
N LYS A 555 16.07 0.81 12.17
CA LYS A 555 15.26 2.04 12.19
C LYS A 555 15.94 3.08 13.07
N ILE A 556 16.04 4.31 12.58
CA ILE A 556 16.56 5.47 13.30
C ILE A 556 15.48 6.55 13.30
N ASP A 557 15.21 7.09 14.48
CA ASP A 557 14.30 8.21 14.65
C ASP A 557 15.11 9.52 14.68
N GLU A 558 15.10 10.30 13.60
CA GLU A 558 15.75 11.61 13.53
C GLU A 558 14.68 12.71 13.39
N ASN A 559 14.60 13.61 14.36
CA ASN A 559 13.74 14.80 14.32
C ASN A 559 12.26 14.50 13.94
N LYS A 560 11.68 13.45 14.54
CA LYS A 560 10.32 12.93 14.24
C LYS A 560 10.14 12.32 12.84
N ASN A 561 11.22 12.13 12.08
CA ASN A 561 11.19 11.40 10.83
C ASN A 561 11.84 10.02 11.03
N GLU A 562 11.13 8.99 10.60
CA GLU A 562 11.64 7.63 10.56
C GLU A 562 12.61 7.50 9.38
N LYS A 563 13.76 6.89 9.62
CA LYS A 563 14.75 6.53 8.59
C LYS A 563 15.22 5.11 8.80
N TYR A 564 15.72 4.51 7.75
CA TYR A 564 16.26 3.16 7.80
C TYR A 564 17.71 3.15 7.32
N ILE A 565 18.53 2.37 8.01
CA ILE A 565 19.93 2.13 7.66
C ILE A 565 20.09 0.63 7.51
N SER A 566 20.75 0.20 6.44
CA SER A 566 21.15 -1.20 6.28
C SER A 566 22.64 -1.39 6.43
N TYR A 567 22.99 -2.53 6.96
CA TYR A 567 24.34 -3.10 6.92
C TYR A 567 24.24 -4.42 6.16
N PHE A 568 25.12 -4.65 5.19
CA PHE A 568 25.05 -5.81 4.33
C PHE A 568 26.44 -6.26 3.88
N LYS A 569 26.57 -7.55 3.60
CA LYS A 569 27.77 -8.14 2.97
C LYS A 569 27.63 -8.16 1.47
N SER A 570 28.65 -7.71 0.76
CA SER A 570 28.73 -7.91 -0.69
C SER A 570 28.82 -9.41 -1.01
N PRO A 571 28.01 -9.92 -1.96
CA PRO A 571 28.12 -11.30 -2.41
C PRO A 571 29.39 -11.59 -3.23
N ILE A 572 30.15 -10.54 -3.61
CA ILE A 572 31.35 -10.65 -4.46
C ILE A 572 32.60 -10.86 -3.61
N ASN A 573 32.81 -10.00 -2.60
CA ASN A 573 34.05 -9.98 -1.81
C ASN A 573 33.85 -10.22 -0.31
N GLU A 574 32.61 -10.44 0.16
CA GLU A 574 32.23 -10.64 1.57
C GLU A 574 32.53 -9.42 2.48
N GLU A 575 32.90 -8.27 1.93
CA GLU A 575 33.08 -7.03 2.66
C GLU A 575 31.76 -6.48 3.20
N ILE A 576 31.81 -5.74 4.30
CA ILE A 576 30.63 -5.17 4.95
C ILE A 576 30.47 -3.72 4.49
N PHE A 577 29.26 -3.39 4.11
CA PHE A 577 28.85 -2.06 3.69
C PHE A 577 27.69 -1.54 4.53
N CYS A 578 27.66 -0.22 4.72
CA CYS A 578 26.55 0.51 5.29
C CYS A 578 25.86 1.34 4.20
N CYS A 579 24.54 1.33 4.16
CA CYS A 579 23.75 2.20 3.30
C CYS A 579 22.81 3.05 4.15
N GLU A 580 23.14 4.32 4.31
CA GLU A 580 22.30 5.34 4.94
C GLU A 580 21.76 6.32 3.87
N LYS A 581 22.63 7.12 3.31
CA LYS A 581 22.38 8.00 2.15
C LYS A 581 23.15 7.53 0.93
N GLU A 582 24.31 6.97 1.19
CA GLU A 582 25.23 6.41 0.21
C GLU A 582 25.75 5.09 0.75
N ILE A 583 26.21 4.23 -0.15
CA ILE A 583 26.86 2.97 0.21
C ILE A 583 28.31 3.28 0.59
N LYS A 584 28.72 2.84 1.79
CA LYS A 584 30.07 3.00 2.32
C LYS A 584 30.55 1.70 2.91
N GLU A 585 31.81 1.41 2.71
CA GLU A 585 32.46 0.26 3.34
C GLU A 585 32.63 0.48 4.85
N GLU A 586 32.52 -0.59 5.62
CA GLU A 586 32.66 -0.62 7.08
C GLU A 586 33.59 -1.75 7.51
N ASP A 587 34.40 -1.52 8.53
CA ASP A 587 35.35 -2.52 9.06
C ASP A 587 34.63 -3.72 9.73
N GLY A 588 33.33 -3.61 10.01
CA GLY A 588 32.54 -4.64 10.68
C GLY A 588 31.09 -4.27 10.90
N TRP A 589 30.35 -5.16 11.57
CA TRP A 589 28.94 -4.95 11.89
C TRP A 589 28.72 -3.87 12.98
N VAL A 590 28.02 -2.79 12.66
CA VAL A 590 27.63 -1.76 13.62
C VAL A 590 26.17 -2.00 14.07
N LYS A 591 25.97 -3.03 14.92
CA LYS A 591 24.64 -3.52 15.33
C LYS A 591 23.84 -2.53 16.19
N LYS A 592 24.52 -1.64 16.93
CA LYS A 592 23.90 -0.75 17.93
C LYS A 592 23.41 0.61 17.40
N LYS A 593 23.52 0.88 16.10
CA LYS A 593 23.03 2.13 15.52
C LYS A 593 21.54 2.01 15.16
N GLY A 594 20.66 2.35 16.10
CA GLY A 594 19.19 2.31 15.92
C GLY A 594 18.55 1.00 16.38
N LYS A 595 17.24 0.85 16.09
CA LYS A 595 16.44 -0.34 16.43
C LYS A 595 16.45 -1.32 15.28
N THR A 596 16.90 -2.55 15.48
CA THR A 596 16.87 -3.60 14.46
C THR A 596 15.42 -3.98 14.14
N VAL A 597 15.04 -3.86 12.86
CA VAL A 597 13.70 -4.20 12.37
C VAL A 597 13.67 -5.43 11.46
N MET A 598 14.80 -5.73 10.78
CA MET A 598 14.90 -6.92 9.93
C MET A 598 16.30 -7.52 9.98
N LEU A 599 16.37 -8.85 9.92
CA LEU A 599 17.60 -9.63 9.80
C LEU A 599 17.52 -10.53 8.56
N PHE A 600 18.62 -10.66 7.85
CA PHE A 600 18.77 -11.47 6.66
C PHE A 600 19.88 -12.50 6.88
N TYR A 601 19.48 -13.77 6.90
CA TYR A 601 20.40 -14.91 7.05
C TYR A 601 20.34 -15.79 5.82
N GLU A 602 21.45 -16.41 5.47
CA GLU A 602 21.53 -17.37 4.36
C GLU A 602 22.19 -18.67 4.83
N GLU A 603 21.76 -19.81 4.27
CA GLU A 603 22.34 -21.12 4.54
C GLU A 603 23.85 -21.17 4.24
N VAL A 604 24.60 -21.92 5.05
CA VAL A 604 26.05 -22.13 4.92
C VAL A 604 26.34 -23.52 4.41
#